data_9992957ac926efb662cead8e23344f0c
#
_entry.id   9992957ac926efb662cead8e23344f0c
#
_cell.length_a   1.000
_cell.length_b   1.000
_cell.length_c   1.000
_cell.angle_alpha   90.00
_cell.angle_beta   90.00
_cell.angle_gamma   90.00
#
_symmetry.space_group_name_H-M   'P 1'
#
loop_
_entity.id
_entity.type
_entity.pdbx_description
1 polymer ?
#
loop_
_entity_poly.entity_id
_entity_poly.type
_entity_poly.pdbx_seq_one_letter_code
_entity_poly.pdbx_strand_id
1 'polypeptide(L)'
;MIVVDASAVTELLLQTELGVRVERRLFRDDDDLHAPHLIDVEVLSALRRLVQAREVGAARAEEAIGDLALLRIRRHGHLDLTTRAWELRQNFTAYDAVYLALAESLDATVVTCDRPFGAAPGHSARIDVIRSAPDRK
;
A
#
# COMPACT_ATOMS: atom_id res chain seq x y z
N MET A 1 12.80 -6.85 -3.31
CA MET A 1 12.26 -5.71 -2.51
C MET A 1 10.86 -5.37 -2.99
N ILE A 2 9.99 -5.09 -2.06
CA ILE A 2 8.60 -4.71 -2.31
C ILE A 2 8.35 -3.35 -1.65
N VAL A 3 7.72 -2.45 -2.39
CA VAL A 3 7.08 -1.26 -1.82
C VAL A 3 5.59 -1.59 -1.67
N VAL A 4 5.11 -1.58 -0.44
CA VAL A 4 3.71 -1.88 -0.13
C VAL A 4 2.95 -0.58 0.09
N ASP A 5 1.77 -0.44 -0.48
CA ASP A 5 0.96 0.75 -0.26
C ASP A 5 -0.08 0.56 0.86
N ALA A 6 -0.74 1.65 1.24
CA ALA A 6 -1.68 1.63 2.36
C ALA A 6 -2.92 0.77 2.07
N SER A 7 -3.37 0.65 0.81
CA SER A 7 -4.51 -0.19 0.47
C SER A 7 -4.22 -1.66 0.78
N ALA A 8 -3.05 -2.13 0.39
CA ALA A 8 -2.62 -3.50 0.64
C ALA A 8 -2.41 -3.77 2.14
N VAL A 9 -1.75 -2.85 2.84
CA VAL A 9 -1.51 -3.00 4.29
C VAL A 9 -2.82 -3.00 5.07
N THR A 10 -3.77 -2.14 4.73
CA THR A 10 -5.07 -2.10 5.40
C THR A 10 -5.82 -3.43 5.27
N GLU A 11 -5.86 -3.99 4.06
CA GLU A 11 -6.49 -5.30 3.84
C GLU A 11 -5.77 -6.42 4.61
N LEU A 12 -4.45 -6.39 4.61
CA LEU A 12 -3.61 -7.34 5.36
C LEU A 12 -3.93 -7.29 6.86
N LEU A 13 -3.93 -6.09 7.44
CA LEU A 13 -4.17 -5.90 8.87
C LEU A 13 -5.57 -6.35 9.30
N LEU A 14 -6.57 -6.11 8.46
CA LEU A 14 -7.95 -6.50 8.73
C LEU A 14 -8.24 -7.96 8.42
N GLN A 15 -7.30 -8.70 7.83
CA GLN A 15 -7.45 -10.11 7.46
C GLN A 15 -8.69 -10.38 6.62
N THR A 16 -8.98 -9.47 5.69
CA THR A 16 -10.04 -9.67 4.69
C THR A 16 -9.64 -10.81 3.73
N GLU A 17 -10.56 -11.26 2.90
CA GLU A 17 -10.24 -12.23 1.84
C GLU A 17 -9.12 -11.70 0.93
N LEU A 18 -9.21 -10.44 0.55
CA LEU A 18 -8.17 -9.77 -0.22
C LEU A 18 -6.86 -9.66 0.58
N GLY A 19 -6.94 -9.40 1.88
CA GLY A 19 -5.79 -9.34 2.79
C GLY A 19 -5.02 -10.64 2.88
N VAL A 20 -5.71 -11.78 2.84
CA VAL A 20 -5.06 -13.10 2.79
C VAL A 20 -4.25 -13.26 1.51
N ARG A 21 -4.75 -12.77 0.39
CA ARG A 21 -4.02 -12.78 -0.88
C ARG A 21 -2.82 -11.84 -0.87
N VAL A 22 -2.95 -10.68 -0.23
CA VAL A 22 -1.83 -9.76 0.00
C VAL A 22 -0.76 -10.43 0.83
N GLU A 23 -1.14 -11.07 1.94
CA GLU A 23 -0.20 -11.77 2.83
C GLU A 23 0.61 -12.83 2.06
N ARG A 24 -0.06 -13.65 1.25
CA ARG A 24 0.62 -14.65 0.42
C ARG A 24 1.62 -14.01 -0.53
N ARG A 25 1.27 -12.89 -1.14
CA ARG A 25 2.16 -12.21 -2.07
C ARG A 25 3.37 -11.60 -1.37
N LEU A 26 3.16 -10.95 -0.25
CA LEU A 26 4.23 -10.22 0.47
C LEU A 26 5.27 -11.16 1.07
N PHE A 27 4.85 -12.34 1.53
CA PHE A 27 5.71 -13.26 2.25
C PHE A 27 6.13 -14.50 1.45
N ARG A 28 5.80 -14.52 0.15
CA ARG A 28 6.12 -15.65 -0.72
C ARG A 28 7.62 -15.86 -0.92
N ASP A 29 8.36 -14.79 -1.16
CA ASP A 29 9.75 -14.83 -1.63
C ASP A 29 10.74 -14.23 -0.63
N ASP A 30 10.36 -14.07 0.61
CA ASP A 30 11.18 -13.48 1.68
C ASP A 30 11.72 -12.08 1.33
N ASP A 31 10.89 -11.29 0.64
CA ASP A 31 11.21 -9.92 0.25
C ASP A 31 11.20 -8.96 1.45
N ASP A 32 12.12 -8.00 1.45
CA ASP A 32 12.03 -6.85 2.35
C ASP A 32 10.88 -5.94 1.93
N LEU A 33 10.12 -5.48 2.93
CA LEU A 33 9.00 -4.56 2.74
C LEU A 33 9.45 -3.12 3.01
N HIS A 34 9.10 -2.23 2.11
CA HIS A 34 9.43 -0.81 2.17
C HIS A 34 8.18 0.03 1.95
N ALA A 35 8.15 1.22 2.52
CA ALA A 35 7.13 2.22 2.29
C ALA A 35 7.65 3.61 2.66
N PRO A 36 7.07 4.68 2.13
CA PRO A 36 7.33 6.02 2.67
C PRO A 36 6.70 6.15 4.06
N HIS A 37 7.21 7.06 4.89
CA HIS A 37 6.62 7.36 6.21
C HIS A 37 5.13 7.66 6.14
N LEU A 38 4.67 8.17 5.03
CA LEU A 38 3.26 8.47 4.75
C LEU A 38 2.33 7.27 5.01
N ILE A 39 2.83 6.04 4.90
CA ILE A 39 2.00 4.84 4.98
C ILE A 39 1.20 4.77 6.28
N ASP A 40 1.78 5.13 7.40
CA ASP A 40 1.12 5.04 8.70
C ASP A 40 -0.11 5.95 8.75
N VAL A 41 0.02 7.17 8.27
CA VAL A 41 -1.06 8.15 8.21
C VAL A 41 -2.16 7.72 7.24
N GLU A 42 -1.78 7.16 6.10
CA GLU A 42 -2.76 6.68 5.12
C GLU A 42 -3.54 5.46 5.62
N VAL A 43 -2.89 4.54 6.34
CA VAL A 43 -3.58 3.41 6.99
C VAL A 43 -4.58 3.91 8.03
N LEU A 44 -4.19 4.87 8.87
CA LEU A 44 -5.11 5.49 9.83
C LEU A 44 -6.31 6.13 9.13
N SER A 45 -6.07 6.82 8.02
CA SER A 45 -7.12 7.46 7.24
C SER A 45 -8.09 6.42 6.65
N ALA A 46 -7.57 5.32 6.13
CA ALA A 46 -8.38 4.21 5.60
C ALA A 46 -9.22 3.56 6.70
N LEU A 47 -8.63 3.26 7.86
CA LEU A 47 -9.35 2.69 8.99
C LEU A 47 -10.45 3.63 9.51
N ARG A 48 -10.15 4.93 9.58
CA ARG A 48 -11.15 5.94 9.97
C ARG A 48 -12.38 5.91 9.05
N ARG A 49 -12.16 5.87 7.73
CA ARG A 49 -13.28 5.80 6.77
C ARG A 49 -14.11 4.53 6.96
N LEU A 50 -13.46 3.39 7.18
CA LEU A 50 -14.16 2.11 7.38
C LEU A 50 -14.98 2.10 8.67
N VAL A 51 -14.48 2.69 9.75
CA VAL A 51 -15.20 2.82 11.02
C VAL A 51 -16.40 3.76 10.85
N GLN A 52 -16.22 4.90 10.18
CA GLN A 52 -17.31 5.84 9.92
C GLN A 52 -18.40 5.25 9.03
N ALA A 53 -18.02 4.41 8.05
CA ALA A 53 -18.95 3.69 7.19
C ALA A 53 -19.60 2.48 7.88
N ARG A 54 -19.22 2.18 9.14
CA ARG A 54 -19.69 1.04 9.92
C ARG A 54 -19.36 -0.33 9.27
N GLU A 55 -18.31 -0.36 8.46
CA GLU A 55 -17.80 -1.59 7.86
C GLU A 55 -16.82 -2.32 8.78
N VAL A 56 -16.19 -1.59 9.70
CA VAL A 56 -15.25 -2.12 10.69
C VAL A 56 -15.59 -1.50 12.05
N GLY A 57 -15.59 -2.29 13.11
CA GLY A 57 -15.76 -1.80 14.46
C GLY A 57 -14.52 -1.05 14.97
N ALA A 58 -14.72 -0.07 15.85
CA ALA A 58 -13.64 0.74 16.41
C ALA A 58 -12.58 -0.11 17.12
N ALA A 59 -13.00 -1.11 17.91
CA ALA A 59 -12.08 -2.01 18.60
C ALA A 59 -11.21 -2.81 17.62
N ARG A 60 -11.79 -3.27 16.52
CA ARG A 60 -11.05 -4.01 15.49
C ARG A 60 -10.04 -3.09 14.76
N ALA A 61 -10.41 -1.84 14.51
CA ALA A 61 -9.49 -0.85 13.93
C ALA A 61 -8.31 -0.57 14.88
N GLU A 62 -8.56 -0.46 16.16
CA GLU A 62 -7.50 -0.26 17.18
C GLU A 62 -6.53 -1.44 17.22
N GLU A 63 -7.03 -2.68 17.12
CA GLU A 63 -6.17 -3.87 16.99
C GLU A 63 -5.29 -3.78 15.74
N ALA A 64 -5.87 -3.39 14.60
CA ALA A 64 -5.14 -3.22 13.35
C ALA A 64 -4.02 -2.18 13.47
N ILE A 65 -4.26 -1.07 14.17
CA ILE A 65 -3.23 -0.05 14.44
C ILE A 65 -2.09 -0.64 15.26
N GLY A 66 -2.40 -1.45 16.27
CA GLY A 66 -1.39 -2.16 17.06
C GLY A 66 -0.55 -3.11 16.21
N ASP A 67 -1.20 -3.85 15.31
CA ASP A 67 -0.54 -4.78 14.41
C ASP A 67 0.33 -4.07 13.38
N LEU A 68 -0.06 -2.87 12.94
CA LEU A 68 0.75 -2.04 12.04
C LEU A 68 2.14 -1.78 12.61
N ALA A 69 2.23 -1.52 13.90
CA ALA A 69 3.51 -1.27 14.58
C ALA A 69 4.41 -2.51 14.59
N LEU A 70 3.84 -3.71 14.48
CA LEU A 70 4.56 -4.97 14.49
C LEU A 70 5.00 -5.44 13.10
N LEU A 71 4.45 -4.87 12.04
CA LEU A 71 4.86 -5.19 10.67
C LEU A 71 6.28 -4.70 10.42
N ARG A 72 7.12 -5.58 9.86
CA ARG A 72 8.49 -5.24 9.49
C ARG A 72 8.52 -4.52 8.14
N ILE A 73 8.13 -3.26 8.15
CA ILE A 73 8.20 -2.37 7.00
C ILE A 73 9.30 -1.36 7.26
N ARG A 74 10.27 -1.28 6.35
CA ARG A 74 11.27 -0.22 6.39
C ARG A 74 10.65 1.07 5.83
N ARG A 75 10.47 2.05 6.69
CA ARG A 75 9.91 3.36 6.35
C ARG A 75 11.01 4.30 5.87
N HIS A 76 10.72 5.03 4.81
CA HIS A 76 11.65 5.96 4.18
C HIS A 76 11.12 7.38 4.26
N GLY A 77 12.02 8.35 4.49
CA GLY A 77 11.70 9.76 4.31
C GLY A 77 11.40 10.04 2.83
N HIS A 78 10.54 11.01 2.57
CA HIS A 78 10.09 11.29 1.21
C HIS A 78 10.62 12.60 0.62
N LEU A 79 11.38 13.38 1.37
CA LEU A 79 11.91 14.65 0.88
C LEU A 79 12.74 14.47 -0.40
N ASP A 80 13.58 13.44 -0.44
CA ASP A 80 14.42 13.14 -1.61
C ASP A 80 13.62 12.60 -2.81
N LEU A 81 12.34 12.28 -2.61
CA LEU A 81 11.47 11.76 -3.66
C LEU A 81 10.56 12.84 -4.26
N THR A 82 10.60 14.06 -3.73
CA THR A 82 9.66 15.11 -4.12
C THR A 82 9.82 15.56 -5.56
N THR A 83 11.03 15.65 -6.08
CA THR A 83 11.27 16.02 -7.48
C THR A 83 10.64 15.01 -8.43
N ARG A 84 10.89 13.72 -8.19
CA ARG A 84 10.30 12.66 -9.04
C ARG A 84 8.79 12.59 -8.89
N ALA A 85 8.27 12.72 -7.67
CA ALA A 85 6.83 12.76 -7.43
C ALA A 85 6.16 13.92 -8.19
N TRP A 86 6.78 15.08 -8.22
CA TRP A 86 6.29 16.22 -8.98
C TRP A 86 6.24 15.96 -10.48
N GLU A 87 7.23 15.28 -11.03
CA GLU A 87 7.24 14.87 -12.44
C GLU A 87 6.08 13.96 -12.81
N LEU A 88 5.57 13.18 -11.85
CA LEU A 88 4.45 12.26 -12.03
C LEU A 88 3.06 12.89 -11.82
N ARG A 89 2.99 14.19 -11.52
CA ARG A 89 1.77 14.90 -11.08
C ARG A 89 0.60 14.86 -12.05
N GLN A 90 0.84 14.68 -13.35
CA GLN A 90 -0.25 14.67 -14.33
C GLN A 90 -1.12 13.41 -14.24
N ASN A 91 -0.55 12.31 -13.78
CA ASN A 91 -1.22 11.01 -13.75
C ASN A 91 -1.44 10.46 -12.34
N PHE A 92 -0.78 11.06 -11.33
CA PHE A 92 -0.82 10.57 -9.96
C PHE A 92 -0.94 11.72 -8.97
N THR A 93 -1.68 11.45 -7.88
CA THR A 93 -1.64 12.33 -6.70
C THR A 93 -0.23 12.35 -6.12
N ALA A 94 0.10 13.36 -5.32
CA ALA A 94 1.40 13.38 -4.64
C ALA A 94 1.59 12.15 -3.74
N TYR A 95 0.52 11.68 -3.13
CA TYR A 95 0.52 10.48 -2.27
C TYR A 95 0.96 9.23 -3.05
N ASP A 96 0.30 8.94 -4.16
CA ASP A 96 0.65 7.77 -5.00
C ASP A 96 2.01 7.93 -5.65
N ALA A 97 2.33 9.13 -6.10
CA ALA A 97 3.60 9.43 -6.75
C ALA A 97 4.81 9.17 -5.84
N VAL A 98 4.70 9.39 -4.55
CA VAL A 98 5.77 9.11 -3.59
C VAL A 98 6.06 7.62 -3.50
N TYR A 99 5.03 6.76 -3.51
CA TYR A 99 5.23 5.30 -3.55
C TYR A 99 5.93 4.86 -4.83
N LEU A 100 5.53 5.40 -5.97
CA LEU A 100 6.15 5.08 -7.27
C LEU A 100 7.61 5.53 -7.31
N ALA A 101 7.89 6.75 -6.86
CA ALA A 101 9.24 7.28 -6.82
C ALA A 101 10.14 6.44 -5.91
N LEU A 102 9.63 6.00 -4.77
CA LEU A 102 10.36 5.10 -3.88
C LEU A 102 10.66 3.76 -4.56
N ALA A 103 9.68 3.16 -5.21
CA ALA A 103 9.84 1.90 -5.91
C ALA A 103 10.85 2.00 -7.04
N GLU A 104 10.82 3.07 -7.82
CA GLU A 104 11.81 3.31 -8.88
C GLU A 104 13.22 3.42 -8.28
N SER A 105 13.38 4.16 -7.19
CA SER A 105 14.68 4.37 -6.55
C SER A 105 15.29 3.10 -5.96
N LEU A 106 14.44 2.17 -5.52
CA LEU A 106 14.85 0.89 -4.94
C LEU A 106 14.88 -0.25 -5.97
N ASP A 107 14.43 -0.01 -7.18
CA ASP A 107 14.14 -1.06 -8.18
C ASP A 107 13.23 -2.16 -7.58
N ALA A 108 12.20 -1.73 -6.88
CA ALA A 108 11.26 -2.58 -6.17
C ALA A 108 9.93 -2.69 -6.93
N THR A 109 9.16 -3.74 -6.63
CA THR A 109 7.80 -3.90 -7.12
C THR A 109 6.82 -3.29 -6.12
N VAL A 110 5.88 -2.46 -6.61
CA VAL A 110 4.78 -1.96 -5.79
C VAL A 110 3.70 -3.03 -5.69
N VAL A 111 3.31 -3.37 -4.48
CA VAL A 111 2.15 -4.26 -4.22
C VAL A 111 1.01 -3.39 -3.70
N THR A 112 -0.11 -3.40 -4.41
CA THR A 112 -1.28 -2.56 -4.15
C THR A 112 -2.58 -3.34 -4.37
N CYS A 113 -3.66 -2.87 -3.76
CA CYS A 113 -5.02 -3.31 -4.06
C CYS A 113 -5.80 -2.28 -4.89
N ASP A 114 -5.17 -1.15 -5.22
CA ASP A 114 -5.79 -0.06 -5.97
C ASP A 114 -5.56 -0.26 -7.48
N ARG A 115 -6.64 -0.59 -8.21
CA ARG A 115 -6.58 -0.84 -9.67
C ARG A 115 -6.15 0.39 -10.48
N PRO A 116 -6.69 1.60 -10.22
CA PRO A 116 -6.25 2.80 -10.94
C PRO A 116 -4.75 3.07 -10.80
N PHE A 117 -4.17 2.74 -9.66
CA PHE A 117 -2.74 2.88 -9.40
C PHE A 117 -1.89 2.12 -10.42
N GLY A 118 -2.30 0.91 -10.77
CA GLY A 118 -1.58 0.06 -11.72
C GLY A 118 -1.75 0.44 -13.19
N ALA A 119 -2.76 1.25 -13.53
CA ALA A 119 -3.16 1.51 -14.91
C ALA A 119 -2.57 2.79 -15.51
N ALA A 120 -2.19 3.78 -14.70
CA ALA A 120 -1.75 5.08 -15.19
C ALA A 120 -0.29 5.06 -15.67
N PRO A 121 0.02 5.73 -16.80
CA PRO A 121 1.37 5.76 -17.35
C PRO A 121 2.26 6.82 -16.68
N GLY A 122 3.52 6.86 -17.09
CA GLY A 122 4.48 7.91 -16.74
C GLY A 122 5.58 7.47 -15.78
N HIS A 123 5.48 6.27 -15.20
CA HIS A 123 6.48 5.71 -14.29
C HIS A 123 7.15 4.48 -14.89
N SER A 124 8.27 4.07 -14.30
CA SER A 124 9.00 2.86 -14.66
C SER A 124 8.92 1.74 -13.61
N ALA A 125 8.17 1.96 -12.53
CA ALA A 125 8.02 0.95 -11.48
C ALA A 125 7.18 -0.25 -11.95
N ARG A 126 7.55 -1.44 -11.50
CA ARG A 126 6.71 -2.63 -11.64
C ARG A 126 5.60 -2.56 -10.60
N ILE A 127 4.36 -2.85 -11.01
CA ILE A 127 3.20 -2.82 -10.13
C ILE A 127 2.48 -4.15 -10.17
N ASP A 128 2.26 -4.72 -9.01
CA ASP A 128 1.48 -5.93 -8.81
C ASP A 128 0.19 -5.56 -8.08
N VAL A 129 -0.93 -5.59 -8.80
CA VAL A 129 -2.25 -5.29 -8.25
C VAL A 129 -2.89 -6.58 -7.75
N ILE A 130 -3.10 -6.68 -6.44
CA ILE A 130 -3.78 -7.83 -5.84
C ILE A 130 -5.29 -7.65 -6.01
N ARG A 131 -5.93 -8.64 -6.59
CA ARG A 131 -7.36 -8.62 -6.93
C ARG A 131 -8.10 -9.70 -6.18
N SER A 132 -9.38 -9.45 -5.94
CA SER A 132 -10.29 -10.48 -5.45
C SER A 132 -10.34 -11.66 -6.43
N ALA A 133 -10.61 -12.85 -5.90
CA ALA A 133 -10.85 -14.01 -6.77
C ALA A 133 -12.04 -13.74 -7.69
N PRO A 134 -12.03 -14.20 -8.97
CA PRO A 134 -13.19 -14.06 -9.84
C PRO A 134 -14.37 -14.82 -9.21
N ASP A 135 -15.58 -14.21 -9.31
CA ASP A 135 -16.80 -14.86 -8.87
C ASP A 135 -16.94 -16.20 -9.58
N ARG A 136 -17.12 -17.25 -8.81
CA ARG A 136 -17.47 -18.57 -9.39
C ARG A 136 -18.91 -18.48 -9.89
N LYS A 137 -19.07 -18.46 -11.21
CA LYS A 137 -20.40 -18.64 -11.81
C LYS A 137 -20.88 -20.06 -11.61
#